data_5f98be54abac9d75e970ee9a78fb9ed6
#
_entry.id   5f98be54abac9d75e970ee9a78fb9ed6
#
_cell.length_a   1.000
_cell.length_b   1.000
_cell.length_c   1.000
_cell.angle_alpha   90.00
_cell.angle_beta   90.00
_cell.angle_gamma   90.00
#
_symmetry.space_group_name_H-M   'P 1'
#
loop_
_entity.id
_entity.type
_entity.pdbx_description
1 polymer ?
#
loop_
_entity_poly.entity_id
_entity_poly.type
_entity_poly.pdbx_seq_one_letter_code
_entity_poly.pdbx_strand_id
1 'polypeptide(L)'
;MRFFEILWRKLSKLIQLNLIYMIPFIVAVALMVGVFLLPLPHFAFNTVLLGPVDLYALYAVPLPLILMAPFSAGMAFVTRNFAREEHAFVWSDFWEAVGKNWKPSLLNGVIVYVAYVFLSFSIFFYSNQMSSNWLYIIPFAICAILLLLMLFAQYYIPLMIVTMDLKLRHIYRNAFIFAILGLPRNILITLILVAMVVGTLYCPGGFLAIPLILLILIVFSFVSYLCSFAAYPMLDKYLIQPYYRKEAEAAEKKTVAAEGETFSFEADELDDEDEDAPKYVYVNGRLIERSALKQEESVFSDETKEHLN
;
A
#
# COMPACT_ATOMS: atom_id res chain seq x y z
N MET A 1 -6.37 21.32 9.26
CA MET A 1 -6.58 21.11 10.71
C MET A 1 -6.72 19.62 11.08
N ARG A 2 -7.42 18.78 10.31
CA ARG A 2 -7.57 17.33 10.60
C ARG A 2 -6.29 16.54 10.90
N PHE A 3 -5.18 16.79 10.18
CA PHE A 3 -3.92 16.07 10.41
C PHE A 3 -3.43 16.14 11.86
N PHE A 4 -3.30 17.35 12.40
CA PHE A 4 -2.79 17.55 13.76
C PHE A 4 -3.77 17.09 14.83
N GLU A 5 -5.07 17.21 14.60
CA GLU A 5 -6.11 16.73 15.51
C GLU A 5 -6.05 15.19 15.66
N ILE A 6 -6.00 14.47 14.54
CA ILE A 6 -5.88 13.00 14.54
C ILE A 6 -4.54 12.58 15.15
N LEU A 7 -3.43 13.26 14.75
CA LEU A 7 -2.11 13.01 15.29
C LEU A 7 -2.11 13.08 16.82
N TRP A 8 -2.66 14.17 17.39
CA TRP A 8 -2.70 14.37 18.84
C TRP A 8 -3.56 13.34 19.54
N ARG A 9 -4.74 13.06 19.00
CA ARG A 9 -5.67 12.05 19.52
C ARG A 9 -5.10 10.63 19.50
N LYS A 10 -4.27 10.29 18.49
CA LYS A 10 -3.68 8.97 18.31
C LYS A 10 -2.20 8.88 18.75
N LEU A 11 -1.66 9.93 19.37
CA LEU A 11 -0.24 10.03 19.73
C LEU A 11 0.26 8.83 20.54
N SER A 12 -0.47 8.42 21.59
CA SER A 12 -0.11 7.27 22.42
C SER A 12 -0.04 5.96 21.62
N LYS A 13 -0.96 5.78 20.66
CA LYS A 13 -0.99 4.62 19.78
C LYS A 13 0.16 4.65 18.74
N LEU A 14 0.55 5.83 18.28
CA LEU A 14 1.72 6.00 17.42
C LEU A 14 3.01 5.67 18.15
N ILE A 15 3.14 6.09 19.41
CA ILE A 15 4.29 5.71 20.25
C ILE A 15 4.33 4.20 20.43
N GLN A 16 3.20 3.57 20.76
CA GLN A 16 3.11 2.11 20.88
C GLN A 16 3.53 1.41 19.58
N LEU A 17 3.04 1.89 18.43
CA LEU A 17 3.37 1.35 17.11
C LEU A 17 4.87 1.47 16.82
N ASN A 18 5.48 2.62 17.16
CA ASN A 18 6.91 2.83 16.99
C ASN A 18 7.74 1.86 17.84
N LEU A 19 7.36 1.67 19.10
CA LEU A 19 8.03 0.73 19.98
C LEU A 19 7.98 -0.72 19.46
N ILE A 20 6.84 -1.13 18.90
CA ILE A 20 6.73 -2.45 18.25
C ILE A 20 7.68 -2.55 17.04
N TYR A 21 7.76 -1.51 16.22
CA TYR A 21 8.64 -1.46 15.05
C TYR A 21 10.13 -1.43 15.44
N MET A 22 10.47 -0.89 16.61
CA MET A 22 11.83 -0.88 17.11
C MET A 22 12.38 -2.29 17.36
N ILE A 23 11.55 -3.29 17.65
CA ILE A 23 11.98 -4.67 17.88
C ILE A 23 12.73 -5.23 16.67
N PRO A 24 12.10 -5.34 15.46
CA PRO A 24 12.81 -5.79 14.27
C PRO A 24 13.90 -4.80 13.81
N PHE A 25 13.74 -3.50 14.07
CA PHE A 25 14.74 -2.50 13.72
C PHE A 25 16.05 -2.70 14.45
N ILE A 26 16.04 -2.97 15.77
CA ILE A 26 17.23 -3.28 16.55
C ILE A 26 17.93 -4.53 16.01
N VAL A 27 17.18 -5.55 15.62
CA VAL A 27 17.74 -6.76 14.98
C VAL A 27 18.41 -6.42 13.65
N ALA A 28 17.78 -5.61 12.82
CA ALA A 28 18.37 -5.18 11.55
C ALA A 28 19.67 -4.37 11.76
N VAL A 29 19.68 -3.45 12.74
CA VAL A 29 20.88 -2.69 13.11
C VAL A 29 21.99 -3.61 13.64
N ALA A 30 21.66 -4.58 14.48
CA ALA A 30 22.64 -5.57 14.95
C ALA A 30 23.25 -6.38 13.80
N LEU A 31 22.44 -6.78 12.82
CA LEU A 31 22.92 -7.43 11.60
C LEU A 31 23.80 -6.50 10.75
N MET A 32 23.44 -5.21 10.62
CA MET A 32 24.28 -4.22 9.93
C MET A 32 25.65 -4.06 10.59
N VAL A 33 25.69 -3.98 11.92
CA VAL A 33 26.95 -3.96 12.69
C VAL A 33 27.73 -5.25 12.47
N GLY A 34 27.06 -6.41 12.48
CA GLY A 34 27.67 -7.70 12.17
C GLY A 34 28.31 -7.72 10.78
N VAL A 35 27.61 -7.23 9.75
CA VAL A 35 28.17 -7.12 8.40
C VAL A 35 29.35 -6.15 8.37
N PHE A 36 29.27 -5.00 9.06
CA PHE A 36 30.35 -4.02 9.10
C PHE A 36 31.62 -4.57 9.74
N LEU A 37 31.50 -5.45 10.74
CA LEU A 37 32.63 -6.08 11.44
C LEU A 37 33.25 -7.26 10.69
N LEU A 38 32.69 -7.70 9.55
CA LEU A 38 33.30 -8.75 8.75
C LEU A 38 34.62 -8.28 8.15
N PRO A 39 35.68 -9.11 8.18
CA PRO A 39 37.00 -8.78 7.65
C PRO A 39 37.01 -8.85 6.11
N LEU A 40 36.14 -8.10 5.45
CA LEU A 40 36.06 -8.03 4.00
C LEU A 40 36.85 -6.83 3.48
N PRO A 41 37.36 -6.89 2.23
CA PRO A 41 38.12 -5.79 1.67
C PRO A 41 37.26 -4.55 1.48
N HIS A 42 37.77 -3.42 1.96
CA HIS A 42 37.16 -2.11 1.76
C HIS A 42 37.64 -1.50 0.43
N PHE A 43 36.68 -1.10 -0.40
CA PHE A 43 36.96 -0.47 -1.69
C PHE A 43 36.61 1.01 -1.61
N ALA A 44 37.63 1.86 -1.51
CA ALA A 44 37.41 3.30 -1.59
C ALA A 44 37.21 3.73 -3.04
N PHE A 45 36.12 4.46 -3.27
CA PHE A 45 35.82 5.09 -4.55
C PHE A 45 35.71 6.61 -4.35
N ASN A 46 36.55 7.38 -5.07
CA ASN A 46 36.51 8.83 -4.97
C ASN A 46 35.35 9.39 -5.78
N THR A 47 34.47 10.12 -5.12
CA THR A 47 33.35 10.79 -5.74
C THR A 47 33.52 12.32 -5.68
N VAL A 48 33.13 13.00 -6.75
CA VAL A 48 33.14 14.49 -6.78
C VAL A 48 32.12 15.06 -5.78
N LEU A 49 31.02 14.32 -5.54
CA LEU A 49 29.93 14.79 -4.68
C LEU A 49 30.21 14.62 -3.19
N LEU A 50 30.82 13.53 -2.76
CA LEU A 50 30.99 13.16 -1.34
C LEU A 50 32.47 12.92 -0.93
N GLY A 51 33.42 13.05 -1.87
CA GLY A 51 34.82 12.66 -1.63
C GLY A 51 35.00 11.14 -1.65
N PRO A 52 35.98 10.60 -0.87
CA PRO A 52 36.21 9.17 -0.80
C PRO A 52 35.05 8.46 -0.06
N VAL A 53 34.43 7.51 -0.74
CA VAL A 53 33.33 6.68 -0.22
C VAL A 53 33.78 5.23 -0.21
N ASP A 54 33.56 4.55 0.91
CA ASP A 54 33.74 3.11 1.01
C ASP A 54 32.52 2.38 0.44
N LEU A 55 32.69 1.69 -0.69
CA LEU A 55 31.63 0.97 -1.38
C LEU A 55 31.08 -0.19 -0.52
N TYR A 56 31.91 -0.83 0.31
CA TYR A 56 31.46 -1.87 1.21
C TYR A 56 30.50 -1.29 2.28
N ALA A 57 30.90 -0.20 2.91
CA ALA A 57 30.07 0.47 3.91
C ALA A 57 28.77 1.01 3.28
N LEU A 58 28.83 1.51 2.04
CA LEU A 58 27.66 2.10 1.37
C LEU A 58 26.68 1.05 0.90
N TYR A 59 27.14 -0.12 0.42
CA TYR A 59 26.27 -1.11 -0.21
C TYR A 59 26.10 -2.39 0.60
N ALA A 60 27.14 -2.96 1.19
CA ALA A 60 27.01 -4.22 1.91
C ALA A 60 26.37 -4.04 3.30
N VAL A 61 26.77 -2.98 4.02
CA VAL A 61 26.27 -2.74 5.38
C VAL A 61 24.76 -2.51 5.45
N PRO A 62 24.11 -1.75 4.52
CA PRO A 62 22.66 -1.56 4.54
C PRO A 62 21.82 -2.76 4.08
N LEU A 63 22.44 -3.83 3.55
CA LEU A 63 21.72 -5.01 3.03
C LEU A 63 20.65 -5.56 4.02
N PRO A 64 20.90 -5.68 5.33
CA PRO A 64 19.89 -6.18 6.26
C PRO A 64 18.62 -5.33 6.36
N LEU A 65 18.63 -4.07 5.88
CA LEU A 65 17.42 -3.23 5.86
C LEU A 65 16.33 -3.78 4.94
N ILE A 66 16.66 -4.67 4.00
CA ILE A 66 15.66 -5.39 3.19
C ILE A 66 14.65 -6.12 4.10
N LEU A 67 15.13 -6.66 5.23
CA LEU A 67 14.29 -7.38 6.19
C LEU A 67 13.25 -6.46 6.87
N MET A 68 13.45 -5.13 6.83
CA MET A 68 12.49 -4.17 7.38
C MET A 68 11.27 -3.96 6.51
N ALA A 69 11.30 -4.35 5.23
CA ALA A 69 10.21 -4.12 4.29
C ALA A 69 8.86 -4.76 4.73
N PRO A 70 8.78 -6.01 5.23
CA PRO A 70 7.53 -6.57 5.77
C PRO A 70 6.97 -5.79 6.96
N PHE A 71 7.84 -5.33 7.86
CA PHE A 71 7.43 -4.54 9.02
C PHE A 71 6.93 -3.14 8.63
N SER A 72 7.47 -2.57 7.55
CA SER A 72 6.95 -1.32 6.97
C SER A 72 5.51 -1.48 6.45
N ALA A 73 5.13 -2.66 5.93
CA ALA A 73 3.75 -2.96 5.56
C ALA A 73 2.83 -3.02 6.79
N GLY A 74 3.26 -3.67 7.90
CA GLY A 74 2.52 -3.66 9.17
C GLY A 74 2.30 -2.24 9.69
N MET A 75 3.34 -1.40 9.63
CA MET A 75 3.25 0.00 10.02
C MET A 75 2.27 0.78 9.11
N ALA A 76 2.35 0.60 7.80
CA ALA A 76 1.47 1.25 6.84
C ALA A 76 0.00 0.87 7.04
N PHE A 77 -0.30 -0.39 7.40
CA PHE A 77 -1.67 -0.84 7.70
C PHE A 77 -2.27 -0.09 8.90
N VAL A 78 -1.56 -0.06 10.02
CA VAL A 78 -2.05 0.61 11.24
C VAL A 78 -2.18 2.13 11.03
N THR A 79 -1.19 2.76 10.42
CA THR A 79 -1.21 4.22 10.18
C THR A 79 -2.26 4.61 9.13
N ARG A 80 -2.57 3.76 8.16
CA ARG A 80 -3.70 3.94 7.25
C ARG A 80 -5.03 3.98 8.01
N ASN A 81 -5.24 3.03 8.93
CA ASN A 81 -6.47 2.99 9.74
C ASN A 81 -6.59 4.24 10.62
N PHE A 82 -5.46 4.75 11.14
CA PHE A 82 -5.48 6.04 11.86
C PHE A 82 -5.84 7.21 10.96
N ALA A 83 -5.28 7.26 9.73
CA ALA A 83 -5.59 8.32 8.76
C ALA A 83 -7.06 8.30 8.30
N ARG A 84 -7.71 7.14 8.33
CA ARG A 84 -9.14 6.93 8.04
C ARG A 84 -10.03 7.15 9.27
N GLU A 85 -9.47 7.45 10.43
CA GLU A 85 -10.15 7.53 11.73
C GLU A 85 -10.79 6.20 12.17
N GLU A 86 -10.37 5.09 11.61
CA GLU A 86 -10.83 3.76 11.96
C GLU A 86 -10.20 3.25 13.27
N HIS A 87 -10.85 2.25 13.83
CA HIS A 87 -10.33 1.57 15.01
C HIS A 87 -9.17 0.64 14.58
N ALA A 88 -8.10 0.64 15.36
CA ALA A 88 -6.99 -0.30 15.14
C ALA A 88 -6.47 -0.82 16.49
N PHE A 89 -6.26 -2.13 16.54
CA PHE A 89 -5.57 -2.81 17.62
C PHE A 89 -4.09 -2.92 17.26
N VAL A 90 -3.28 -1.95 17.73
CA VAL A 90 -1.92 -1.71 17.25
C VAL A 90 -1.05 -2.97 17.19
N TRP A 91 -1.10 -3.82 18.23
CA TRP A 91 -0.30 -5.05 18.30
C TRP A 91 -0.76 -6.11 17.30
N SER A 92 -2.04 -6.50 17.37
CA SER A 92 -2.58 -7.60 16.55
C SER A 92 -2.58 -7.23 15.07
N ASP A 93 -3.06 -6.03 14.74
CA ASP A 93 -3.19 -5.57 13.36
C ASP A 93 -1.81 -5.41 12.69
N PHE A 94 -0.79 -4.97 13.46
CA PHE A 94 0.57 -4.87 12.96
C PHE A 94 1.12 -6.24 12.55
N TRP A 95 1.07 -7.24 13.45
CA TRP A 95 1.63 -8.55 13.18
C TRP A 95 0.83 -9.33 12.14
N GLU A 96 -0.50 -9.19 12.13
CA GLU A 96 -1.35 -9.78 11.11
C GLU A 96 -1.01 -9.23 9.72
N ALA A 97 -0.89 -7.91 9.59
CA ALA A 97 -0.52 -7.27 8.33
C ALA A 97 0.89 -7.66 7.86
N VAL A 98 1.86 -7.78 8.77
CA VAL A 98 3.21 -8.30 8.49
C VAL A 98 3.11 -9.72 7.94
N GLY A 99 2.41 -10.62 8.65
CA GLY A 99 2.26 -12.03 8.26
C GLY A 99 1.57 -12.21 6.92
N LYS A 100 0.50 -11.44 6.66
CA LYS A 100 -0.26 -11.50 5.42
C LYS A 100 0.52 -10.98 4.20
N ASN A 101 1.33 -9.93 4.39
CA ASN A 101 1.97 -9.20 3.30
C ASN A 101 3.49 -9.38 3.22
N TRP A 102 4.10 -10.36 3.94
CA TRP A 102 5.55 -10.49 4.03
C TRP A 102 6.23 -10.75 2.68
N LYS A 103 5.61 -11.58 1.79
CA LYS A 103 6.18 -11.92 0.47
C LYS A 103 6.25 -10.71 -0.46
N PRO A 104 5.14 -10.01 -0.76
CA PRO A 104 5.18 -8.84 -1.64
C PRO A 104 6.01 -7.69 -1.05
N SER A 105 6.01 -7.52 0.28
CA SER A 105 6.81 -6.49 0.94
C SER A 105 8.30 -6.80 0.90
N LEU A 106 8.71 -8.04 1.16
CA LEU A 106 10.10 -8.45 1.08
C LEU A 106 10.63 -8.29 -0.36
N LEU A 107 9.83 -8.71 -1.36
CA LEU A 107 10.18 -8.52 -2.76
C LEU A 107 10.32 -7.03 -3.11
N ASN A 108 9.44 -6.17 -2.59
CA ASN A 108 9.60 -4.72 -2.69
C ASN A 108 10.93 -4.25 -2.09
N GLY A 109 11.29 -4.72 -0.89
CA GLY A 109 12.58 -4.40 -0.25
C GLY A 109 13.79 -4.76 -1.12
N VAL A 110 13.77 -5.94 -1.74
CA VAL A 110 14.83 -6.37 -2.67
C VAL A 110 14.90 -5.46 -3.89
N ILE A 111 13.76 -5.15 -4.52
CA ILE A 111 13.71 -4.27 -5.71
C ILE A 111 14.24 -2.87 -5.37
N VAL A 112 13.83 -2.31 -4.24
CA VAL A 112 14.30 -1.00 -3.77
C VAL A 112 15.79 -1.00 -3.50
N TYR A 113 16.29 -2.04 -2.86
CA TYR A 113 17.72 -2.16 -2.57
C TYR A 113 18.55 -2.26 -3.85
N VAL A 114 18.15 -3.12 -4.81
CA VAL A 114 18.83 -3.24 -6.12
C VAL A 114 18.79 -1.90 -6.87
N ALA A 115 17.64 -1.21 -6.88
CA ALA A 115 17.51 0.10 -7.51
C ALA A 115 18.42 1.14 -6.82
N TYR A 116 18.48 1.12 -5.47
CA TYR A 116 19.37 1.98 -4.70
C TYR A 116 20.84 1.78 -5.09
N VAL A 117 21.32 0.52 -5.09
CA VAL A 117 22.72 0.20 -5.44
C VAL A 117 23.03 0.65 -6.87
N PHE A 118 22.19 0.28 -7.83
CA PHE A 118 22.41 0.56 -9.25
C PHE A 118 22.36 2.06 -9.55
N LEU A 119 21.33 2.76 -9.09
CA LEU A 119 21.13 4.18 -9.40
C LEU A 119 22.13 5.07 -8.67
N SER A 120 22.42 4.80 -7.38
CA SER A 120 23.41 5.60 -6.65
C SER A 120 24.82 5.42 -7.19
N PHE A 121 25.22 4.18 -7.52
CA PHE A 121 26.50 3.94 -8.18
C PHE A 121 26.60 4.65 -9.54
N SER A 122 25.53 4.60 -10.35
CA SER A 122 25.48 5.31 -11.64
C SER A 122 25.60 6.82 -11.46
N ILE A 123 24.93 7.39 -10.45
CA ILE A 123 25.04 8.84 -10.12
C ILE A 123 26.48 9.19 -9.78
N PHE A 124 27.15 8.42 -8.92
CA PHE A 124 28.56 8.70 -8.58
C PHE A 124 29.48 8.52 -9.78
N PHE A 125 29.29 7.48 -10.58
CA PHE A 125 30.08 7.25 -11.79
C PHE A 125 29.95 8.40 -12.79
N TYR A 126 28.74 8.80 -13.16
CA TYR A 126 28.53 9.86 -14.13
C TYR A 126 28.93 11.23 -13.58
N SER A 127 28.76 11.50 -12.28
CA SER A 127 29.25 12.75 -11.69
C SER A 127 30.77 12.92 -11.80
N ASN A 128 31.52 11.83 -11.66
CA ASN A 128 32.98 11.85 -11.85
C ASN A 128 33.38 12.06 -13.30
N GLN A 129 32.60 11.55 -14.26
CA GLN A 129 32.90 11.70 -15.69
C GLN A 129 32.54 13.08 -16.25
N MET A 130 31.76 13.89 -15.56
CA MET A 130 31.40 15.26 -15.98
C MET A 130 32.61 16.16 -16.17
N SER A 131 33.69 15.95 -15.40
CA SER A 131 34.93 16.71 -15.55
C SER A 131 35.66 16.42 -16.89
N SER A 132 35.47 15.24 -17.50
CA SER A 132 36.03 14.84 -18.76
C SER A 132 35.17 15.24 -19.95
N ASN A 133 33.84 15.13 -19.81
CA ASN A 133 32.86 15.49 -20.83
C ASN A 133 31.54 15.88 -20.20
N TRP A 134 31.11 17.11 -20.46
CA TRP A 134 29.87 17.66 -19.95
C TRP A 134 28.60 16.87 -20.37
N LEU A 135 28.62 16.14 -21.44
CA LEU A 135 27.49 15.29 -21.91
C LEU A 135 27.08 14.22 -20.91
N TYR A 136 27.96 13.84 -19.97
CA TYR A 136 27.61 12.93 -18.88
C TYR A 136 26.58 13.49 -17.90
N ILE A 137 26.24 14.78 -17.99
CA ILE A 137 25.13 15.39 -17.25
C ILE A 137 23.77 14.74 -17.62
N ILE A 138 23.62 14.25 -18.87
CA ILE A 138 22.37 13.64 -19.34
C ILE A 138 22.08 12.31 -18.59
N PRO A 139 22.96 11.28 -18.61
CA PRO A 139 22.72 10.07 -17.87
C PRO A 139 22.71 10.28 -16.35
N PHE A 140 23.50 11.22 -15.84
CA PHE A 140 23.43 11.62 -14.43
C PHE A 140 22.03 12.12 -14.06
N ALA A 141 21.47 13.05 -14.82
CA ALA A 141 20.13 13.61 -14.57
C ALA A 141 19.04 12.55 -14.67
N ILE A 142 19.13 11.63 -15.65
CA ILE A 142 18.20 10.52 -15.79
C ILE A 142 18.23 9.63 -14.55
N CYS A 143 19.40 9.22 -14.07
CA CYS A 143 19.54 8.38 -12.88
C CYS A 143 19.03 9.10 -11.62
N ALA A 144 19.31 10.42 -11.47
CA ALA A 144 18.83 11.21 -10.36
C ALA A 144 17.30 11.33 -10.36
N ILE A 145 16.69 11.56 -11.52
CA ILE A 145 15.21 11.62 -11.64
C ILE A 145 14.60 10.24 -11.33
N LEU A 146 15.17 9.15 -11.83
CA LEU A 146 14.68 7.80 -11.54
C LEU A 146 14.78 7.47 -10.04
N LEU A 147 15.87 7.85 -9.38
CA LEU A 147 16.03 7.68 -7.95
C LEU A 147 14.97 8.46 -7.16
N LEU A 148 14.72 9.71 -7.56
CA LEU A 148 13.70 10.56 -6.96
C LEU A 148 12.29 9.98 -7.16
N LEU A 149 11.96 9.50 -8.35
CA LEU A 149 10.68 8.85 -8.64
C LEU A 149 10.51 7.56 -7.84
N MET A 150 11.58 6.76 -7.68
CA MET A 150 11.57 5.58 -6.80
C MET A 150 11.32 5.96 -5.35
N LEU A 151 11.93 7.02 -4.85
CA LEU A 151 11.68 7.54 -3.50
C LEU A 151 10.20 7.92 -3.33
N PHE A 152 9.63 8.68 -4.27
CA PHE A 152 8.24 9.09 -4.23
C PHE A 152 7.28 7.89 -4.32
N ALA A 153 7.60 6.89 -5.15
CA ALA A 153 6.82 5.66 -5.26
C ALA A 153 6.75 4.90 -3.93
N GLN A 154 7.82 4.94 -3.11
CA GLN A 154 7.85 4.28 -1.80
C GLN A 154 6.88 4.88 -0.78
N TYR A 155 6.39 6.10 -0.97
CA TYR A 155 5.33 6.66 -0.11
C TYR A 155 3.97 5.98 -0.33
N TYR A 156 3.77 5.36 -1.51
CA TYR A 156 2.51 4.71 -1.91
C TYR A 156 2.58 3.18 -1.85
N ILE A 157 3.74 2.57 -2.18
CA ILE A 157 3.85 1.12 -2.36
C ILE A 157 3.47 0.32 -1.09
N PRO A 158 4.01 0.60 0.12
CA PRO A 158 3.63 -0.14 1.32
C PRO A 158 2.13 -0.01 1.63
N LEU A 159 1.56 1.19 1.41
CA LEU A 159 0.14 1.46 1.61
C LEU A 159 -0.73 0.67 0.62
N MET A 160 -0.31 0.57 -0.65
CA MET A 160 -1.03 -0.20 -1.68
C MET A 160 -0.95 -1.70 -1.44
N ILE A 161 0.21 -2.22 -0.98
CA ILE A 161 0.39 -3.63 -0.63
C ILE A 161 -0.63 -4.06 0.43
N VAL A 162 -0.87 -3.23 1.44
CA VAL A 162 -1.79 -3.57 2.55
C VAL A 162 -3.24 -3.21 2.30
N THR A 163 -3.51 -2.44 1.24
CA THR A 163 -4.88 -1.97 0.94
C THR A 163 -5.52 -2.75 -0.20
N MET A 164 -4.72 -3.25 -1.13
CA MET A 164 -5.20 -3.82 -2.40
C MET A 164 -4.60 -5.20 -2.63
N ASP A 165 -5.43 -6.14 -3.05
CA ASP A 165 -4.98 -7.46 -3.51
C ASP A 165 -4.58 -7.40 -4.99
N LEU A 166 -3.46 -6.71 -5.28
CA LEU A 166 -2.93 -6.53 -6.61
C LEU A 166 -1.55 -7.20 -6.76
N LYS A 167 -1.26 -7.70 -7.96
CA LYS A 167 0.09 -8.14 -8.30
C LYS A 167 1.08 -6.97 -8.18
N LEU A 168 2.27 -7.21 -7.64
CA LEU A 168 3.28 -6.18 -7.37
C LEU A 168 3.60 -5.31 -8.61
N ARG A 169 3.58 -5.88 -9.81
CA ARG A 169 3.75 -5.14 -11.07
C ARG A 169 2.71 -4.01 -11.24
N HIS A 170 1.45 -4.27 -10.89
CA HIS A 170 0.39 -3.26 -10.98
C HIS A 170 0.53 -2.21 -9.89
N ILE A 171 0.98 -2.62 -8.69
CA ILE A 171 1.30 -1.71 -7.59
C ILE A 171 2.39 -0.73 -8.02
N TYR A 172 3.50 -1.21 -8.59
CA TYR A 172 4.59 -0.36 -9.08
C TYR A 172 4.13 0.60 -10.17
N ARG A 173 3.38 0.09 -11.17
CA ARG A 173 2.83 0.95 -12.24
C ARG A 173 1.99 2.09 -11.67
N ASN A 174 1.08 1.80 -10.75
CA ASN A 174 0.22 2.80 -10.13
C ASN A 174 1.02 3.74 -9.21
N ALA A 175 2.00 3.23 -8.45
CA ALA A 175 2.85 4.02 -7.58
C ALA A 175 3.69 5.05 -8.37
N PHE A 176 4.23 4.69 -9.53
CA PHE A 176 4.92 5.65 -10.39
C PHE A 176 3.97 6.72 -10.97
N ILE A 177 2.75 6.36 -11.34
CA ILE A 177 1.73 7.33 -11.75
C ILE A 177 1.44 8.30 -10.59
N PHE A 178 1.28 7.81 -9.37
CA PHE A 178 1.05 8.66 -8.19
C PHE A 178 2.29 9.46 -7.76
N ALA A 179 3.50 8.94 -8.01
CA ALA A 179 4.73 9.69 -7.79
C ALA A 179 4.74 10.99 -8.62
N ILE A 180 4.23 10.94 -9.85
CA ILE A 180 4.15 12.10 -10.75
C ILE A 180 2.90 12.94 -10.43
N LEU A 181 1.73 12.32 -10.32
CA LEU A 181 0.46 13.00 -10.08
C LEU A 181 0.42 13.72 -8.71
N GLY A 182 1.06 13.12 -7.70
CA GLY A 182 1.17 13.65 -6.34
C GLY A 182 2.40 14.51 -6.08
N LEU A 183 3.10 14.98 -7.13
CA LEU A 183 4.39 15.65 -7.03
C LEU A 183 4.46 16.76 -5.95
N PRO A 184 3.50 17.70 -5.82
CA PRO A 184 3.56 18.71 -4.77
C PRO A 184 3.51 18.13 -3.34
N ARG A 185 2.72 17.09 -3.13
CA ARG A 185 2.61 16.39 -1.83
C ARG A 185 3.88 15.60 -1.53
N ASN A 186 4.42 14.92 -2.53
CA ASN A 186 5.64 14.12 -2.42
C ASN A 186 6.85 15.02 -2.09
N ILE A 187 6.96 16.17 -2.72
CA ILE A 187 7.98 17.18 -2.40
C ILE A 187 7.81 17.65 -0.96
N LEU A 188 6.60 17.95 -0.52
CA LEU A 188 6.35 18.42 0.86
C LEU A 188 6.76 17.34 1.89
N ILE A 189 6.39 16.08 1.67
CA ILE A 189 6.81 14.95 2.53
C ILE A 189 8.33 14.89 2.57
N THR A 190 8.97 14.90 1.40
CA THR A 190 10.44 14.82 1.29
C THR A 190 11.11 15.97 2.01
N LEU A 191 10.61 17.20 1.89
CA LEU A 191 11.15 18.36 2.61
C LEU A 191 11.04 18.18 4.13
N ILE A 192 9.93 17.64 4.63
CA ILE A 192 9.77 17.33 6.06
C ILE A 192 10.78 16.28 6.49
N LEU A 193 10.95 15.20 5.71
CA LEU A 193 11.93 14.14 6.02
C LEU A 193 13.36 14.67 5.98
N VAL A 194 13.71 15.46 4.98
CA VAL A 194 15.04 16.11 4.89
C VAL A 194 15.26 17.03 6.08
N ALA A 195 14.27 17.85 6.46
CA ALA A 195 14.38 18.73 7.62
C ALA A 195 14.59 17.93 8.93
N MET A 196 13.95 16.78 9.09
CA MET A 196 14.16 15.90 10.24
C MET A 196 15.59 15.32 10.27
N VAL A 197 16.12 14.86 9.14
CA VAL A 197 17.48 14.32 9.03
C VAL A 197 18.51 15.43 9.26
N VAL A 198 18.36 16.58 8.60
CA VAL A 198 19.25 17.72 8.76
C VAL A 198 19.23 18.23 10.20
N GLY A 199 18.05 18.36 10.81
CA GLY A 199 17.89 18.74 12.20
C GLY A 199 18.61 17.79 13.18
N THR A 200 18.63 16.48 12.86
CA THR A 200 19.38 15.47 13.63
C THR A 200 20.89 15.64 13.46
N LEU A 201 21.37 15.82 12.22
CA LEU A 201 22.80 15.94 11.92
C LEU A 201 23.43 17.23 12.48
N TYR A 202 22.69 18.33 12.46
CA TYR A 202 23.15 19.61 13.00
C TYR A 202 22.79 19.84 14.47
N CYS A 203 22.26 18.79 15.15
CA CYS A 203 22.01 18.88 16.59
C CYS A 203 23.33 19.00 17.35
N PRO A 204 23.50 20.01 18.20
CA PRO A 204 24.73 20.14 19.01
C PRO A 204 24.96 18.88 19.84
N GLY A 205 26.24 18.45 19.98
CA GLY A 205 26.59 17.15 20.59
C GLY A 205 26.01 16.96 22.00
N GLY A 206 25.84 18.05 22.78
CA GLY A 206 25.19 17.98 24.10
C GLY A 206 23.70 17.64 24.07
N PHE A 207 23.03 17.73 22.90
CA PHE A 207 21.60 17.45 22.73
C PHE A 207 21.30 16.22 21.86
N LEU A 208 22.32 15.44 21.48
CA LEU A 208 22.15 14.21 20.65
C LEU A 208 21.18 13.18 21.26
N ALA A 209 21.00 13.20 22.57
CA ALA A 209 20.00 12.33 23.22
C ALA A 209 18.56 12.62 22.75
N ILE A 210 18.22 13.88 22.39
CA ILE A 210 16.87 14.27 21.98
C ILE A 210 16.45 13.55 20.69
N PRO A 211 17.18 13.65 19.55
CA PRO A 211 16.80 12.92 18.33
C PRO A 211 16.81 11.40 18.50
N LEU A 212 17.70 10.85 19.34
CA LEU A 212 17.70 9.41 19.63
C LEU A 212 16.44 8.98 20.41
N ILE A 213 16.04 9.75 21.41
CA ILE A 213 14.79 9.50 22.16
C ILE A 213 13.58 9.61 21.21
N LEU A 214 13.53 10.64 20.35
CA LEU A 214 12.44 10.81 19.38
C LEU A 214 12.41 9.65 18.37
N LEU A 215 13.56 9.16 17.90
CA LEU A 215 13.67 8.00 17.01
C LEU A 215 13.01 6.76 17.64
N ILE A 216 13.35 6.50 18.91
CA ILE A 216 12.79 5.35 19.66
C ILE A 216 11.29 5.54 19.90
N LEU A 217 10.83 6.74 20.20
CA LEU A 217 9.46 6.97 20.61
C LEU A 217 8.48 7.11 19.45
N ILE A 218 8.84 7.84 18.35
CA ILE A 218 7.80 8.25 17.41
C ILE A 218 8.23 8.37 15.94
N VAL A 219 9.50 8.53 15.60
CA VAL A 219 9.92 8.95 14.26
C VAL A 219 9.37 8.05 13.16
N PHE A 220 9.53 6.73 13.25
CA PHE A 220 9.09 5.81 12.19
C PHE A 220 7.58 5.81 12.02
N SER A 221 6.83 5.76 13.12
CA SER A 221 5.37 5.77 13.08
C SER A 221 4.82 7.11 12.58
N PHE A 222 5.47 8.22 12.94
CA PHE A 222 5.12 9.55 12.44
C PHE A 222 5.33 9.67 10.93
N VAL A 223 6.49 9.20 10.42
CA VAL A 223 6.78 9.18 8.99
C VAL A 223 5.76 8.32 8.24
N SER A 224 5.47 7.13 8.73
CA SER A 224 4.46 6.25 8.13
C SER A 224 3.06 6.88 8.16
N TYR A 225 2.69 7.53 9.27
CA TYR A 225 1.42 8.25 9.39
C TYR A 225 1.33 9.43 8.41
N LEU A 226 2.42 10.22 8.28
CA LEU A 226 2.51 11.34 7.34
C LEU A 226 2.31 10.85 5.89
N CYS A 227 3.01 9.77 5.51
CA CYS A 227 2.86 9.15 4.19
C CYS A 227 1.43 8.62 3.97
N SER A 228 0.87 7.91 4.95
CA SER A 228 -0.49 7.36 4.86
C SER A 228 -1.54 8.47 4.74
N PHE A 229 -1.44 9.52 5.54
CA PHE A 229 -2.37 10.65 5.51
C PHE A 229 -2.32 11.41 4.18
N ALA A 230 -1.13 11.57 3.59
CA ALA A 230 -0.97 12.25 2.31
C ALA A 230 -1.33 11.37 1.11
N ALA A 231 -0.99 10.08 1.15
CA ALA A 231 -1.17 9.15 0.03
C ALA A 231 -2.59 8.57 -0.05
N TYR A 232 -3.22 8.25 1.11
CA TYR A 232 -4.51 7.58 1.14
C TYR A 232 -5.62 8.30 0.35
N PRO A 233 -5.81 9.63 0.45
CA PRO A 233 -6.85 10.32 -0.31
C PRO A 233 -6.68 10.21 -1.83
N MET A 234 -5.44 10.04 -2.32
CA MET A 234 -5.18 9.81 -3.73
C MET A 234 -5.54 8.38 -4.14
N LEU A 235 -5.16 7.40 -3.32
CA LEU A 235 -5.55 6.01 -3.55
C LEU A 235 -7.07 5.86 -3.55
N ASP A 236 -7.75 6.46 -2.59
CA ASP A 236 -9.21 6.42 -2.48
C ASP A 236 -9.86 6.98 -3.74
N LYS A 237 -9.50 8.20 -4.14
CA LYS A 237 -10.09 8.90 -5.28
C LYS A 237 -9.84 8.19 -6.62
N TYR A 238 -8.62 7.71 -6.87
CA TYR A 238 -8.21 7.24 -8.20
C TYR A 238 -8.22 5.72 -8.39
N LEU A 239 -8.24 4.94 -7.28
CA LEU A 239 -8.21 3.48 -7.35
C LEU A 239 -9.42 2.86 -6.64
N ILE A 240 -9.70 3.25 -5.39
CA ILE A 240 -10.69 2.57 -4.56
C ILE A 240 -12.10 2.90 -5.03
N GLN A 241 -12.45 4.19 -5.12
CA GLN A 241 -13.79 4.62 -5.56
C GLN A 241 -14.14 4.18 -6.99
N PRO A 242 -13.24 4.29 -8.01
CA PRO A 242 -13.55 3.78 -9.35
C PRO A 242 -13.71 2.25 -9.40
N TYR A 243 -13.01 1.50 -8.53
CA TYR A 243 -13.18 0.04 -8.44
C TYR A 243 -14.58 -0.31 -7.92
N TYR A 244 -15.00 0.25 -6.78
CA TYR A 244 -16.34 0.01 -6.22
C TYR A 244 -17.46 0.49 -7.12
N ARG A 245 -17.26 1.61 -7.83
CA ARG A 245 -18.24 2.09 -8.81
C ARG A 245 -18.43 1.10 -9.94
N LYS A 246 -17.36 0.55 -10.52
CA LYS A 246 -17.43 -0.47 -11.57
C LYS A 246 -18.08 -1.76 -11.07
N GLU A 247 -17.80 -2.15 -9.84
CA GLU A 247 -18.39 -3.33 -9.22
C GLU A 247 -19.91 -3.13 -9.01
N ALA A 248 -20.31 -1.95 -8.53
CA ALA A 248 -21.72 -1.58 -8.38
C ALA A 248 -22.45 -1.55 -9.74
N GLU A 249 -21.85 -0.92 -10.78
CA GLU A 249 -22.39 -0.91 -12.13
C GLU A 249 -22.49 -2.33 -12.75
N ALA A 250 -21.53 -3.20 -12.43
CA ALA A 250 -21.57 -4.60 -12.89
C ALA A 250 -22.63 -5.43 -12.14
N ALA A 251 -22.82 -5.17 -10.85
CA ALA A 251 -23.88 -5.80 -10.06
C ALA A 251 -25.27 -5.36 -10.52
N GLU A 252 -25.46 -4.07 -10.77
CA GLU A 252 -26.71 -3.50 -11.30
C GLU A 252 -27.07 -4.10 -12.66
N LYS A 253 -26.09 -4.21 -13.58
CA LYS A 253 -26.30 -4.86 -14.88
C LYS A 253 -26.71 -6.32 -14.76
N LYS A 254 -26.15 -7.06 -13.80
CA LYS A 254 -26.55 -8.46 -13.55
C LYS A 254 -27.96 -8.56 -13.00
N THR A 255 -28.37 -7.65 -12.12
CA THR A 255 -29.73 -7.61 -11.56
C THR A 255 -30.76 -7.27 -12.65
N VAL A 256 -30.47 -6.26 -13.48
CA VAL A 256 -31.34 -5.87 -14.61
C VAL A 256 -31.41 -6.99 -15.66
N ALA A 257 -30.31 -7.70 -15.93
CA ALA A 257 -30.32 -8.84 -16.85
C ALA A 257 -31.15 -10.01 -16.27
N ALA A 258 -31.03 -10.27 -14.98
CA ALA A 258 -31.84 -11.31 -14.31
C ALA A 258 -33.33 -10.93 -14.23
N GLU A 259 -33.66 -9.66 -14.01
CA GLU A 259 -35.03 -9.14 -14.04
C GLU A 259 -35.58 -9.14 -15.48
N GLY A 260 -34.77 -8.85 -16.49
CA GLY A 260 -35.14 -8.94 -17.89
C GLY A 260 -35.44 -10.37 -18.37
N GLU A 261 -34.70 -11.36 -17.85
CA GLU A 261 -34.99 -12.77 -18.11
C GLU A 261 -36.26 -13.23 -17.40
N THR A 262 -36.59 -12.67 -16.21
CA THR A 262 -37.86 -12.99 -15.53
C THR A 262 -39.06 -12.27 -16.16
N PHE A 263 -38.86 -11.14 -16.85
CA PHE A 263 -39.95 -10.39 -17.52
C PHE A 263 -40.26 -10.88 -18.94
N SER A 264 -39.39 -11.69 -19.54
CA SER A 264 -39.67 -12.34 -20.83
C SER A 264 -40.53 -13.62 -20.70
N PHE A 265 -40.91 -14.02 -19.47
CA PHE A 265 -42.00 -14.94 -19.26
C PHE A 265 -43.31 -14.19 -19.30
N GLU A 266 -43.69 -13.69 -20.47
CA GLU A 266 -45.11 -13.51 -20.78
C GLU A 266 -45.79 -14.88 -20.59
N ALA A 267 -46.90 -14.85 -19.93
CA ALA A 267 -47.78 -15.98 -19.78
C ALA A 267 -48.38 -16.34 -21.14
N ASP A 268 -47.55 -16.82 -22.05
CA ASP A 268 -48.02 -17.61 -23.17
C ASP A 268 -48.51 -18.92 -22.59
N GLU A 269 -49.75 -19.17 -22.79
CA GLU A 269 -50.58 -20.32 -22.50
C GLU A 269 -49.75 -21.58 -22.12
N LEU A 270 -49.82 -21.93 -20.82
CA LEU A 270 -49.27 -23.19 -20.29
C LEU A 270 -49.99 -24.34 -20.95
N ASP A 271 -49.54 -24.73 -22.15
CA ASP A 271 -49.88 -26.01 -22.71
C ASP A 271 -49.30 -27.12 -21.78
N ASP A 272 -50.21 -27.90 -21.24
CA ASP A 272 -49.99 -28.87 -20.14
C ASP A 272 -49.16 -30.10 -20.54
N GLU A 273 -48.47 -30.14 -21.69
CA GLU A 273 -47.87 -31.36 -22.25
C GLU A 273 -46.35 -31.32 -22.55
N ASP A 274 -45.58 -30.33 -22.07
CA ASP A 274 -44.13 -30.38 -22.24
C ASP A 274 -43.43 -31.16 -21.08
N GLU A 275 -43.20 -32.45 -21.31
CA GLU A 275 -42.38 -33.33 -20.42
C GLU A 275 -40.92 -32.85 -20.22
N ASP A 276 -40.41 -31.92 -21.04
CA ASP A 276 -39.04 -31.36 -21.00
C ASP A 276 -38.93 -30.00 -20.27
N ALA A 277 -40.00 -29.51 -19.67
CA ALA A 277 -39.94 -28.23 -18.94
C ALA A 277 -39.11 -28.31 -17.66
N PRO A 278 -38.26 -27.31 -17.37
CA PRO A 278 -37.35 -27.33 -16.21
C PRO A 278 -38.12 -27.49 -14.90
N LYS A 279 -37.72 -28.50 -14.11
CA LYS A 279 -38.34 -28.92 -12.85
C LYS A 279 -38.36 -27.85 -11.77
N TYR A 280 -37.43 -26.86 -11.85
CA TYR A 280 -37.25 -25.78 -10.90
C TYR A 280 -37.27 -24.43 -11.60
N VAL A 281 -37.93 -23.45 -10.99
CA VAL A 281 -38.01 -22.08 -11.50
C VAL A 281 -37.48 -21.11 -10.45
N TYR A 282 -36.77 -20.07 -10.87
CA TYR A 282 -36.21 -19.04 -9.97
C TYR A 282 -37.27 -17.96 -9.71
N VAL A 283 -37.79 -17.87 -8.48
CA VAL A 283 -38.78 -16.85 -8.09
C VAL A 283 -38.21 -16.10 -6.88
N ASN A 284 -38.08 -14.78 -6.96
CA ASN A 284 -37.61 -13.90 -5.89
C ASN A 284 -36.23 -14.33 -5.28
N GLY A 285 -35.30 -14.76 -6.12
CA GLY A 285 -33.96 -15.19 -5.67
C GLY A 285 -33.90 -16.58 -5.03
N ARG A 286 -34.97 -17.40 -5.14
CA ARG A 286 -35.02 -18.77 -4.64
C ARG A 286 -35.41 -19.73 -5.74
N LEU A 287 -34.74 -20.89 -5.80
CA LEU A 287 -35.11 -21.97 -6.68
C LEU A 287 -36.30 -22.72 -6.07
N ILE A 288 -37.46 -22.65 -6.71
CA ILE A 288 -38.70 -23.28 -6.22
C ILE A 288 -39.12 -24.35 -7.23
N GLU A 289 -39.60 -25.50 -6.75
CA GLU A 289 -40.11 -26.57 -7.60
C GLU A 289 -41.45 -26.12 -8.23
N ARG A 290 -41.58 -26.28 -9.55
CA ARG A 290 -42.75 -25.79 -10.32
C ARG A 290 -44.07 -26.37 -9.81
N SER A 291 -44.04 -27.57 -9.24
CA SER A 291 -45.17 -28.22 -8.56
C SER A 291 -45.67 -27.46 -7.33
N ALA A 292 -44.75 -26.79 -6.58
CA ALA A 292 -45.09 -26.00 -5.40
C ALA A 292 -45.76 -24.66 -5.76
N LEU A 293 -45.40 -24.05 -6.89
CA LEU A 293 -46.05 -22.80 -7.39
C LEU A 293 -47.50 -23.07 -7.84
N LYS A 294 -47.76 -24.19 -8.51
CA LYS A 294 -49.13 -24.58 -8.89
C LYS A 294 -50.02 -24.82 -7.65
N GLN A 295 -49.46 -25.27 -6.55
CA GLN A 295 -50.18 -25.52 -5.30
C GLN A 295 -50.53 -24.26 -4.56
N GLU A 296 -49.65 -23.21 -4.57
CA GLU A 296 -49.98 -21.91 -4.00
C GLU A 296 -51.05 -21.16 -4.78
N GLU A 297 -51.02 -21.19 -6.12
CA GLU A 297 -52.07 -20.57 -6.95
C GLU A 297 -53.46 -21.25 -6.75
N SER A 298 -53.52 -22.56 -6.55
CA SER A 298 -54.79 -23.24 -6.29
C SER A 298 -55.38 -22.90 -4.93
N VAL A 299 -54.55 -22.65 -3.88
CA VAL A 299 -55.02 -22.24 -2.57
C VAL A 299 -55.54 -20.82 -2.55
N PHE A 300 -54.89 -19.89 -3.30
CA PHE A 300 -55.39 -18.51 -3.42
C PHE A 300 -56.65 -18.37 -4.25
N SER A 301 -56.87 -19.24 -5.24
CA SER A 301 -58.10 -19.20 -6.06
C SER A 301 -59.36 -19.71 -5.32
N ASP A 302 -59.21 -20.58 -4.34
CA ASP A 302 -60.33 -21.10 -3.53
C ASP A 302 -60.79 -20.15 -2.44
N GLU A 303 -59.85 -19.40 -1.79
CA GLU A 303 -60.21 -18.38 -0.78
C GLU A 303 -61.02 -17.19 -1.38
N THR A 304 -60.77 -16.86 -2.68
CA THR A 304 -61.49 -15.74 -3.32
C THR A 304 -62.96 -16.09 -3.70
N LYS A 305 -63.31 -17.38 -3.74
CA LYS A 305 -64.66 -17.80 -4.09
C LYS A 305 -65.60 -17.94 -2.83
N GLU A 306 -65.02 -18.09 -1.66
CA GLU A 306 -65.86 -18.19 -0.40
C GLU A 306 -66.35 -16.84 0.14
N HIS A 307 -65.76 -15.71 -0.31
CA HIS A 307 -66.20 -14.37 0.14
C HIS A 307 -67.20 -13.66 -0.79
N LEU A 308 -67.71 -14.33 -1.81
CA LEU A 308 -68.66 -13.77 -2.80
C LEU A 308 -70.03 -14.49 -2.86
N ASN A 309 -70.42 -15.30 -1.84
CA ASN A 309 -71.75 -15.84 -1.73
C ASN A 309 -72.43 -15.36 -0.41
#